data_2b1fdd9c8d6584d5318ca3488b16e6f9
#
_entry.id   2b1fdd9c8d6584d5318ca3488b16e6f9
#
_cell.length_a   1.000
_cell.length_b   1.000
_cell.length_c   1.000
_cell.angle_alpha   90.00
_cell.angle_beta   90.00
_cell.angle_gamma   90.00
#
_symmetry.space_group_name_H-M   'P 1'
#
loop_
_entity.id
_entity.type
_entity.pdbx_description
1 polymer ?
#
loop_
_entity_poly.entity_id
_entity_poly.type
_entity_poly.pdbx_seq_one_letter_code
_entity_poly.pdbx_strand_id
1 'polypeptide(L)'
;MTPVRVAVTLGDPRGIGPEVTEAALADREIAGAASFVRVGPDALVGPDGVGAGRWTPADGAPAAGRVAGEAVRRAVAMALAGEVDAIVTAPIDKAAVHAGGWNYPGHPEMLAELAGVPRVAMLMAAERTALGGPLRVVLATTHLALRDVPAALTADLLVEQATLTADSLRALWAIPRPRIALCAVNPHASDGGLFGDEEARIVAPALRRLAEGGVDAAGPIPADTVFTRAVRGEFDAVIAPYHDVGMAAFKT
;
A
#
# COMPACT_ATOMS: atom_id res chain seq x y z
N MET A 1 14.02 22.59 5.61
CA MET A 1 13.73 21.14 5.64
C MET A 1 14.51 20.50 4.50
N THR A 2 15.19 19.39 4.75
CA THR A 2 15.83 18.61 3.69
C THR A 2 14.72 18.07 2.78
N PRO A 3 14.83 18.16 1.44
CA PRO A 3 13.81 17.62 0.55
C PRO A 3 13.71 16.10 0.73
N VAL A 4 12.48 15.59 0.66
CA VAL A 4 12.23 14.14 0.66
C VAL A 4 12.94 13.49 -0.53
N ARG A 5 13.61 12.37 -0.32
CA ARG A 5 14.34 11.64 -1.36
C ARG A 5 13.57 10.37 -1.74
N VAL A 6 13.32 10.19 -3.01
CA VAL A 6 12.47 9.09 -3.51
C VAL A 6 13.23 8.26 -4.54
N ALA A 7 13.36 6.96 -4.29
CA ALA A 7 13.81 6.03 -5.32
C ALA A 7 12.64 5.67 -6.24
N VAL A 8 12.80 5.84 -7.55
CA VAL A 8 11.80 5.48 -8.55
C VAL A 8 12.34 4.31 -9.37
N THR A 9 11.78 3.11 -9.19
CA THR A 9 12.16 1.97 -10.03
C THR A 9 11.48 2.06 -11.38
N LEU A 10 12.23 1.89 -12.47
CA LEU A 10 11.71 2.04 -13.84
C LEU A 10 10.81 0.90 -14.31
N GLY A 11 10.65 -0.17 -13.49
CA GLY A 11 9.82 -1.31 -13.82
C GLY A 11 10.37 -2.16 -14.96
N ASP A 12 9.46 -2.75 -15.75
CA ASP A 12 9.86 -3.55 -16.92
C ASP A 12 10.30 -2.62 -18.06
N PRO A 13 11.54 -2.71 -18.51
CA PRO A 13 12.06 -1.83 -19.56
C PRO A 13 11.42 -2.04 -20.93
N ARG A 14 10.64 -3.11 -21.13
CA ARG A 14 9.84 -3.36 -22.35
C ARG A 14 8.47 -2.69 -22.30
N GLY A 15 8.05 -2.27 -21.10
CA GLY A 15 6.75 -1.63 -20.85
C GLY A 15 6.83 -0.11 -20.84
N ILE A 16 5.77 0.50 -20.33
CA ILE A 16 5.62 1.96 -20.25
C ILE A 16 6.34 2.59 -19.06
N GLY A 17 6.91 1.79 -18.14
CA GLY A 17 7.52 2.26 -16.90
C GLY A 17 8.54 3.38 -17.09
N PRO A 18 9.56 3.22 -17.97
CA PRO A 18 10.53 4.27 -18.24
C PRO A 18 9.90 5.56 -18.79
N GLU A 19 8.97 5.44 -19.75
CA GLU A 19 8.28 6.58 -20.37
C GLU A 19 7.42 7.36 -19.39
N VAL A 20 6.59 6.68 -18.59
CA VAL A 20 5.72 7.37 -17.61
C VAL A 20 6.54 7.98 -16.47
N THR A 21 7.67 7.37 -16.10
CA THR A 21 8.58 7.94 -15.11
C THR A 21 9.21 9.23 -15.64
N GLU A 22 9.70 9.23 -16.86
CA GLU A 22 10.29 10.42 -17.49
C GLU A 22 9.27 11.55 -17.61
N ALA A 23 8.05 11.24 -18.07
CA ALA A 23 6.97 12.21 -18.18
C ALA A 23 6.58 12.80 -16.81
N ALA A 24 6.48 11.97 -15.78
CA ALA A 24 6.18 12.42 -14.42
C ALA A 24 7.29 13.32 -13.86
N LEU A 25 8.55 12.96 -14.02
CA LEU A 25 9.68 13.74 -13.52
C LEU A 25 9.93 15.04 -14.33
N ALA A 26 9.39 15.17 -15.54
CA ALA A 26 9.40 16.40 -16.32
C ALA A 26 8.32 17.40 -15.86
N ASP A 27 7.31 16.96 -15.11
CA ASP A 27 6.31 17.83 -14.51
C ASP A 27 6.93 18.68 -13.39
N ARG A 28 6.70 20.00 -13.43
CA ARG A 28 7.33 20.97 -12.52
C ARG A 28 6.84 20.83 -11.07
N GLU A 29 5.59 20.44 -10.89
CA GLU A 29 5.01 20.26 -9.56
C GLU A 29 5.63 19.02 -8.90
N ILE A 30 5.70 17.91 -9.64
CA ILE A 30 6.33 16.68 -9.17
C ILE A 30 7.83 16.89 -8.92
N ALA A 31 8.55 17.45 -9.89
CA ALA A 31 10.00 17.70 -9.78
C ALA A 31 10.35 18.62 -8.61
N GLY A 32 9.44 19.55 -8.24
CA GLY A 32 9.64 20.45 -7.11
C GLY A 32 9.24 19.86 -5.73
N ALA A 33 8.52 18.74 -5.70
CA ALA A 33 8.01 18.14 -4.46
C ALA A 33 9.06 17.33 -3.69
N ALA A 34 10.00 16.70 -4.39
CA ALA A 34 11.02 15.82 -3.81
C ALA A 34 12.29 15.76 -4.69
N SER A 35 13.33 15.14 -4.18
CA SER A 35 14.46 14.74 -5.02
C SER A 35 14.29 13.27 -5.41
N PHE A 36 14.48 12.95 -6.69
CA PHE A 36 14.21 11.64 -7.25
C PHE A 36 15.46 10.96 -7.77
N VAL A 37 15.64 9.68 -7.42
CA VAL A 37 16.69 8.82 -7.93
C VAL A 37 16.08 7.71 -8.77
N ARG A 38 16.39 7.65 -10.06
CA ARG A 38 15.94 6.56 -10.95
C ARG A 38 16.73 5.30 -10.68
N VAL A 39 16.05 4.16 -10.56
CA VAL A 39 16.68 2.85 -10.34
C VAL A 39 16.20 1.88 -11.43
N GLY A 40 17.08 1.34 -12.25
CA GLY A 40 16.68 0.51 -13.37
C GLY A 40 17.83 0.10 -14.28
N PRO A 41 17.54 -0.27 -15.55
CA PRO A 41 18.59 -0.62 -16.50
C PRO A 41 19.63 0.49 -16.64
N ASP A 42 20.92 0.11 -16.68
CA ASP A 42 22.05 1.05 -16.68
C ASP A 42 21.95 2.13 -17.77
N ALA A 43 21.40 1.79 -18.93
CA ALA A 43 21.24 2.72 -20.06
C ALA A 43 20.09 3.71 -19.89
N LEU A 44 19.14 3.50 -18.94
CA LEU A 44 17.90 4.28 -18.80
C LEU A 44 17.90 5.17 -17.56
N VAL A 45 18.77 4.96 -16.59
CA VAL A 45 18.72 5.70 -15.31
C VAL A 45 19.37 7.09 -15.39
N GLY A 46 20.21 7.35 -16.38
CA GLY A 46 20.97 8.61 -16.50
C GLY A 46 22.15 8.70 -15.52
N PRO A 47 22.84 9.85 -15.49
CA PRO A 47 24.11 9.99 -14.74
C PRO A 47 23.93 9.94 -13.22
N ASP A 48 22.80 10.41 -12.71
CA ASP A 48 22.51 10.48 -11.27
C ASP A 48 21.64 9.30 -10.79
N GLY A 49 21.40 8.31 -11.66
CA GLY A 49 20.59 7.14 -11.35
C GLY A 49 21.42 5.96 -10.87
N VAL A 50 20.73 4.96 -10.34
CA VAL A 50 21.31 3.71 -9.84
C VAL A 50 21.03 2.59 -10.82
N GLY A 51 22.07 2.12 -11.50
CA GLY A 51 21.96 1.00 -12.45
C GLY A 51 21.61 -0.30 -11.74
N ALA A 52 20.73 -1.10 -12.34
CA ALA A 52 20.34 -2.42 -11.86
C ALA A 52 20.82 -3.55 -12.78
N GLY A 53 21.66 -3.22 -13.75
CA GLY A 53 22.26 -4.12 -14.71
C GLY A 53 21.94 -3.75 -16.17
N ARG A 54 22.65 -4.40 -17.07
CA ARG A 54 22.48 -4.17 -18.53
C ARG A 54 21.25 -4.90 -19.05
N TRP A 55 20.53 -4.22 -19.90
CA TRP A 55 19.44 -4.77 -20.68
C TRP A 55 19.35 -4.07 -22.04
N THR A 56 19.05 -4.82 -23.08
CA THR A 56 18.74 -4.34 -24.42
C THR A 56 17.51 -5.05 -24.94
N PRO A 57 16.77 -4.53 -25.94
CA PRO A 57 15.62 -5.22 -26.54
C PRO A 57 15.89 -6.65 -27.03
N ALA A 58 17.14 -6.96 -27.38
CA ALA A 58 17.55 -8.28 -27.84
C ALA A 58 17.62 -9.34 -26.72
N ASP A 59 17.72 -8.92 -25.45
CA ASP A 59 17.87 -9.84 -24.30
C ASP A 59 16.57 -10.49 -23.85
N GLY A 60 15.42 -10.00 -24.31
CA GLY A 60 14.09 -10.58 -24.08
C GLY A 60 13.54 -10.40 -22.66
N ALA A 61 12.42 -11.10 -22.39
CA ALA A 61 11.63 -10.97 -21.18
C ALA A 61 12.36 -11.40 -19.88
N PRO A 62 13.06 -12.55 -19.85
CA PRO A 62 13.72 -12.96 -18.59
C PRO A 62 14.79 -11.98 -18.14
N ALA A 63 15.56 -11.41 -19.06
CA ALA A 63 16.57 -10.41 -18.74
C ALA A 63 15.94 -9.10 -18.26
N ALA A 64 14.84 -8.67 -18.88
CA ALA A 64 14.04 -7.51 -18.46
C ALA A 64 13.51 -7.71 -17.02
N GLY A 65 12.93 -8.85 -16.74
CA GLY A 65 12.39 -9.20 -15.41
C GLY A 65 13.49 -9.27 -14.35
N ARG A 66 14.67 -9.82 -14.69
CA ARG A 66 15.80 -9.85 -13.77
C ARG A 66 16.23 -8.44 -13.38
N VAL A 67 16.37 -7.53 -14.35
CA VAL A 67 16.77 -6.14 -14.08
C VAL A 67 15.68 -5.37 -13.34
N ALA A 68 14.41 -5.59 -13.66
CA ALA A 68 13.29 -4.98 -12.96
C ALA A 68 13.26 -5.39 -11.48
N GLY A 69 13.44 -6.67 -11.17
CA GLY A 69 13.51 -7.16 -9.80
C GLY A 69 14.75 -6.66 -9.05
N GLU A 70 15.90 -6.61 -9.72
CA GLU A 70 17.13 -6.06 -9.14
C GLU A 70 16.98 -4.55 -8.83
N ALA A 71 16.24 -3.81 -9.65
CA ALA A 71 15.93 -2.41 -9.39
C ALA A 71 15.14 -2.24 -8.08
N VAL A 72 14.11 -3.08 -7.85
CA VAL A 72 13.35 -3.08 -6.59
C VAL A 72 14.26 -3.42 -5.40
N ARG A 73 15.10 -4.45 -5.53
CA ARG A 73 16.03 -4.85 -4.47
C ARG A 73 17.00 -3.71 -4.10
N ARG A 74 17.54 -3.00 -5.09
CA ARG A 74 18.42 -1.84 -4.86
C ARG A 74 17.69 -0.69 -4.20
N ALA A 75 16.49 -0.37 -4.66
CA ALA A 75 15.68 0.68 -4.04
C ALA A 75 15.38 0.39 -2.56
N VAL A 76 15.07 -0.88 -2.23
CA VAL A 76 14.90 -1.31 -0.83
C VAL A 76 16.20 -1.17 -0.04
N ALA A 77 17.33 -1.58 -0.58
CA ALA A 77 18.62 -1.42 0.09
C ALA A 77 18.94 0.05 0.38
N MET A 78 18.67 0.95 -0.57
CA MET A 78 18.81 2.41 -0.38
C MET A 78 17.90 2.94 0.73
N ALA A 79 16.65 2.48 0.80
CA ALA A 79 15.73 2.88 1.85
C ALA A 79 16.19 2.40 3.23
N LEU A 80 16.63 1.15 3.33
CA LEU A 80 17.18 0.59 4.58
C LEU A 80 18.48 1.28 5.04
N ALA A 81 19.28 1.75 4.09
CA ALA A 81 20.50 2.53 4.37
C ALA A 81 20.20 4.01 4.70
N GLY A 82 18.94 4.45 4.61
CA GLY A 82 18.55 5.85 4.82
C GLY A 82 19.02 6.78 3.71
N GLU A 83 19.36 6.25 2.53
CA GLU A 83 19.72 7.04 1.35
C GLU A 83 18.52 7.65 0.66
N VAL A 84 17.34 7.01 0.80
CA VAL A 84 16.05 7.50 0.35
C VAL A 84 14.99 7.33 1.43
N ASP A 85 13.95 8.16 1.38
CA ASP A 85 12.88 8.20 2.37
C ASP A 85 11.63 7.44 1.89
N ALA A 86 11.52 7.19 0.57
CA ALA A 86 10.41 6.46 -0.04
C ALA A 86 10.84 5.74 -1.32
N ILE A 87 10.02 4.77 -1.73
CA ILE A 87 10.17 4.02 -2.99
C ILE A 87 8.87 4.17 -3.78
N VAL A 88 8.99 4.53 -5.05
CA VAL A 88 7.92 4.49 -6.05
C VAL A 88 8.26 3.43 -7.09
N THR A 89 7.33 2.54 -7.38
CA THR A 89 7.54 1.46 -8.36
C THR A 89 6.74 1.69 -9.63
N ALA A 90 7.41 1.73 -10.78
CA ALA A 90 6.76 1.68 -12.08
C ALA A 90 6.28 0.25 -12.39
N PRO A 91 5.35 0.09 -13.37
CA PRO A 91 4.77 -1.22 -13.69
C PRO A 91 5.80 -2.29 -14.07
N ILE A 92 5.57 -3.51 -13.58
CA ILE A 92 6.35 -4.69 -13.92
C ILE A 92 5.47 -5.72 -14.66
N ASP A 93 6.10 -6.52 -15.53
CA ASP A 93 5.50 -7.73 -16.07
C ASP A 93 5.82 -8.90 -15.12
N LYS A 94 4.80 -9.44 -14.45
CA LYS A 94 4.96 -10.51 -13.48
C LYS A 94 5.59 -11.77 -14.09
N ALA A 95 5.21 -12.12 -15.33
CA ALA A 95 5.75 -13.29 -16.01
C ALA A 95 7.25 -13.11 -16.30
N ALA A 96 7.66 -11.91 -16.73
CA ALA A 96 9.06 -11.60 -16.95
C ALA A 96 9.87 -11.60 -15.64
N VAL A 97 9.34 -11.01 -14.58
CA VAL A 97 9.97 -10.97 -13.25
C VAL A 97 10.17 -12.39 -12.71
N HIS A 98 9.15 -13.26 -12.83
CA HIS A 98 9.26 -14.68 -12.50
C HIS A 98 10.32 -15.39 -13.34
N ALA A 99 10.30 -15.20 -14.67
CA ALA A 99 11.30 -15.78 -15.58
C ALA A 99 12.73 -15.22 -15.33
N GLY A 100 12.80 -14.02 -14.75
CA GLY A 100 14.05 -13.37 -14.31
C GLY A 100 14.60 -13.89 -12.97
N GLY A 101 13.90 -14.80 -12.30
CA GLY A 101 14.33 -15.45 -11.07
C GLY A 101 13.72 -14.84 -9.78
N TRP A 102 12.76 -13.93 -9.87
CA TRP A 102 12.09 -13.30 -8.74
C TRP A 102 10.69 -13.90 -8.52
N ASN A 103 10.56 -14.79 -7.54
CA ASN A 103 9.35 -15.57 -7.30
C ASN A 103 8.41 -14.90 -6.30
N TYR A 104 7.85 -13.73 -6.66
CA TYR A 104 6.89 -12.99 -5.82
C TYR A 104 5.54 -12.83 -6.51
N PRO A 105 4.42 -12.90 -5.76
CA PRO A 105 3.07 -12.65 -6.32
C PRO A 105 2.89 -11.21 -6.81
N GLY A 106 3.59 -10.25 -6.18
CA GLY A 106 3.52 -8.84 -6.51
C GLY A 106 4.57 -7.99 -5.77
N HIS A 107 4.51 -6.68 -5.96
CA HIS A 107 5.39 -5.74 -5.28
C HIS A 107 5.28 -5.76 -3.74
N PRO A 108 4.08 -5.84 -3.12
CA PRO A 108 3.97 -5.79 -1.66
C PRO A 108 4.75 -6.93 -0.99
N GLU A 109 4.61 -8.15 -1.48
CA GLU A 109 5.27 -9.34 -0.94
C GLU A 109 6.78 -9.27 -1.17
N MET A 110 7.20 -8.82 -2.36
CA MET A 110 8.61 -8.60 -2.68
C MET A 110 9.24 -7.53 -1.79
N LEU A 111 8.57 -6.39 -1.61
CA LEU A 111 9.06 -5.30 -0.77
C LEU A 111 9.15 -5.72 0.70
N ALA A 112 8.15 -6.45 1.22
CA ALA A 112 8.13 -6.95 2.59
C ALA A 112 9.31 -7.88 2.87
N GLU A 113 9.53 -8.87 2.01
CA GLU A 113 10.63 -9.83 2.17
C GLU A 113 11.99 -9.14 2.05
N LEU A 114 12.20 -8.30 1.03
CA LEU A 114 13.44 -7.58 0.83
C LEU A 114 13.75 -6.59 1.97
N ALA A 115 12.72 -5.98 2.55
CA ALA A 115 12.86 -5.08 3.71
C ALA A 115 13.02 -5.83 5.04
N GLY A 116 12.78 -7.15 5.06
CA GLY A 116 12.85 -7.94 6.28
C GLY A 116 11.76 -7.59 7.29
N VAL A 117 10.61 -7.05 6.84
CA VAL A 117 9.50 -6.66 7.72
C VAL A 117 8.42 -7.74 7.72
N PRO A 118 7.94 -8.15 8.92
CA PRO A 118 6.97 -9.23 9.02
C PRO A 118 5.54 -8.78 8.67
N ARG A 119 5.29 -7.49 8.63
CA ARG A 119 3.93 -6.91 8.50
C ARG A 119 3.92 -5.81 7.45
N VAL A 120 2.93 -5.88 6.57
CA VAL A 120 2.64 -4.86 5.56
C VAL A 120 1.14 -4.60 5.51
N ALA A 121 0.76 -3.41 5.07
CA ALA A 121 -0.61 -3.02 4.84
C ALA A 121 -0.74 -2.38 3.45
N MET A 122 -1.86 -2.64 2.79
CA MET A 122 -2.23 -1.91 1.57
C MET A 122 -3.12 -0.74 1.96
N LEU A 123 -2.55 0.46 1.87
CA LEU A 123 -3.24 1.72 2.15
C LEU A 123 -3.51 2.47 0.84
N MET A 124 -4.76 2.82 0.58
CA MET A 124 -5.14 3.84 -0.39
C MET A 124 -5.33 5.16 0.35
N ALA A 125 -4.69 6.22 -0.13
CA ALA A 125 -4.76 7.54 0.49
C ALA A 125 -5.10 8.61 -0.55
N ALA A 126 -6.12 9.41 -0.26
CA ALA A 126 -6.45 10.64 -0.96
C ALA A 126 -6.51 11.76 0.09
N GLU A 127 -5.66 12.77 -0.06
CA GLU A 127 -5.63 13.91 0.87
C GLU A 127 -6.79 14.88 0.64
N ARG A 128 -7.41 14.80 -0.54
CA ARG A 128 -8.61 15.56 -0.90
C ARG A 128 -9.53 14.70 -1.74
N THR A 129 -10.77 14.59 -1.33
CA THR A 129 -11.86 13.92 -2.07
C THR A 129 -12.84 14.94 -2.65
N ALA A 130 -13.77 14.50 -3.47
CA ALA A 130 -14.87 15.33 -3.97
C ALA A 130 -15.74 15.94 -2.83
N LEU A 131 -15.78 15.29 -1.68
CA LEU A 131 -16.47 15.77 -0.47
C LEU A 131 -15.59 16.69 0.41
N GLY A 132 -14.36 16.98 -0.01
CA GLY A 132 -13.46 17.98 0.58
C GLY A 132 -12.46 17.45 1.61
N GLY A 133 -12.76 16.37 2.33
CA GLY A 133 -11.86 15.79 3.35
C GLY A 133 -10.94 14.69 2.81
N PRO A 134 -9.92 14.28 3.59
CA PRO A 134 -9.08 13.14 3.24
C PRO A 134 -9.82 11.81 3.39
N LEU A 135 -9.41 10.81 2.63
CA LEU A 135 -9.85 9.43 2.80
C LEU A 135 -8.65 8.50 2.77
N ARG A 136 -8.49 7.70 3.83
CA ARG A 136 -7.47 6.67 3.93
C ARG A 136 -8.14 5.34 4.23
N VAL A 137 -7.94 4.36 3.33
CA VAL A 137 -8.56 3.05 3.43
C VAL A 137 -7.48 1.97 3.41
N VAL A 138 -7.46 1.15 4.45
CA VAL A 138 -6.60 -0.03 4.54
C VAL A 138 -7.44 -1.27 4.28
N LEU A 139 -6.94 -2.18 3.47
CA LEU A 139 -7.58 -3.46 3.19
C LEU A 139 -7.04 -4.52 4.16
N ALA A 140 -7.92 -5.07 5.01
CA ALA A 140 -7.54 -6.17 5.90
C ALA A 140 -7.25 -7.44 5.11
N THR A 141 -8.12 -7.79 4.16
CA THR A 141 -7.85 -8.85 3.17
C THR A 141 -7.81 -8.23 1.78
N THR A 142 -6.90 -8.71 0.91
CA THR A 142 -6.66 -8.15 -0.42
C THR A 142 -7.22 -9.03 -1.52
N HIS A 143 -6.39 -9.67 -2.31
CA HIS A 143 -6.78 -10.38 -3.55
C HIS A 143 -7.27 -11.81 -3.27
N LEU A 144 -8.39 -11.93 -2.55
CA LEU A 144 -9.05 -13.20 -2.25
C LEU A 144 -10.41 -13.29 -2.95
N ALA A 145 -10.84 -14.51 -3.27
CA ALA A 145 -12.23 -14.72 -3.67
C ALA A 145 -13.16 -14.35 -2.49
N LEU A 146 -14.28 -13.68 -2.78
CA LEU A 146 -15.19 -13.18 -1.74
C LEU A 146 -15.63 -14.29 -0.74
N ARG A 147 -15.87 -15.51 -1.24
CA ARG A 147 -16.23 -16.68 -0.39
C ARG A 147 -15.17 -17.05 0.63
N ASP A 148 -13.91 -16.69 0.40
CA ASP A 148 -12.76 -17.07 1.25
C ASP A 148 -12.45 -15.97 2.28
N VAL A 149 -13.03 -14.77 2.13
CA VAL A 149 -12.82 -13.63 3.02
C VAL A 149 -13.21 -13.92 4.47
N PRO A 150 -14.39 -14.51 4.79
CA PRO A 150 -14.77 -14.77 6.18
C PRO A 150 -13.83 -15.73 6.92
N ALA A 151 -13.17 -16.62 6.19
CA ALA A 151 -12.19 -17.54 6.75
C ALA A 151 -10.81 -16.89 6.95
N ALA A 152 -10.43 -15.98 6.07
CA ALA A 152 -9.16 -15.26 6.12
C ALA A 152 -9.20 -14.08 7.12
N LEU A 153 -10.35 -13.47 7.33
CA LEU A 153 -10.52 -12.36 8.25
C LEU A 153 -10.53 -12.86 9.70
N THR A 154 -9.55 -12.42 10.48
CA THR A 154 -9.40 -12.79 11.90
C THR A 154 -9.28 -11.56 12.79
N ALA A 155 -9.54 -11.70 14.09
CA ALA A 155 -9.31 -10.63 15.05
C ALA A 155 -7.82 -10.24 15.09
N ASP A 156 -6.90 -11.20 14.97
CA ASP A 156 -5.46 -10.96 14.92
C ASP A 156 -5.09 -10.07 13.74
N LEU A 157 -5.60 -10.39 12.54
CA LEU A 157 -5.37 -9.58 11.34
C LEU A 157 -5.91 -8.16 11.49
N LEU A 158 -7.12 -7.97 12.03
CA LEU A 158 -7.67 -6.63 12.25
C LEU A 158 -6.85 -5.83 13.26
N VAL A 159 -6.40 -6.45 14.35
CA VAL A 159 -5.51 -5.81 15.34
C VAL A 159 -4.19 -5.41 14.70
N GLU A 160 -3.59 -6.31 13.92
CA GLU A 160 -2.34 -6.05 13.23
C GLU A 160 -2.46 -4.88 12.25
N GLN A 161 -3.46 -4.92 11.37
CA GLN A 161 -3.67 -3.88 10.36
C GLN A 161 -4.01 -2.52 10.99
N ALA A 162 -4.86 -2.48 12.01
CA ALA A 162 -5.22 -1.24 12.69
C ALA A 162 -4.04 -0.65 13.48
N THR A 163 -3.24 -1.48 14.15
CA THR A 163 -2.04 -1.03 14.88
C THR A 163 -1.00 -0.48 13.92
N LEU A 164 -0.69 -1.21 12.84
CA LEU A 164 0.26 -0.75 11.81
C LEU A 164 -0.21 0.57 11.17
N THR A 165 -1.52 0.69 10.91
CA THR A 165 -2.11 1.93 10.39
C THR A 165 -1.96 3.08 11.37
N ALA A 166 -2.28 2.88 12.64
CA ALA A 166 -2.15 3.92 13.66
C ALA A 166 -0.69 4.39 13.82
N ASP A 167 0.26 3.46 13.83
CA ASP A 167 1.70 3.78 13.91
C ASP A 167 2.18 4.56 12.69
N SER A 168 1.75 4.14 11.49
CA SER A 168 2.07 4.84 10.25
C SER A 168 1.47 6.25 10.20
N LEU A 169 0.23 6.44 10.65
CA LEU A 169 -0.40 7.76 10.71
C LEU A 169 0.31 8.70 11.69
N ARG A 170 0.83 8.18 12.81
CA ARG A 170 1.66 8.96 13.74
C ARG A 170 2.98 9.38 13.10
N ALA A 171 3.65 8.43 12.46
CA ALA A 171 5.00 8.65 11.94
C ALA A 171 5.02 9.47 10.65
N LEU A 172 4.10 9.20 9.71
CA LEU A 172 4.15 9.73 8.34
C LEU A 172 3.18 10.91 8.12
N TRP A 173 2.05 10.94 8.83
CA TRP A 173 1.05 12.02 8.73
C TRP A 173 1.04 12.96 9.92
N ALA A 174 1.92 12.75 10.91
CA ALA A 174 1.99 13.54 12.14
C ALA A 174 0.63 13.66 12.86
N ILE A 175 -0.20 12.60 12.82
CA ILE A 175 -1.46 12.52 13.55
C ILE A 175 -1.19 11.85 14.90
N PRO A 176 -1.12 12.59 16.03
CA PRO A 176 -0.61 12.03 17.29
C PRO A 176 -1.55 11.02 17.93
N ARG A 177 -2.85 11.12 17.68
CA ARG A 177 -3.91 10.22 18.16
C ARG A 177 -4.83 9.83 17.02
N PRO A 178 -4.40 8.89 16.16
CA PRO A 178 -5.19 8.46 15.01
C PRO A 178 -6.45 7.74 15.47
N ARG A 179 -7.59 8.09 14.89
CA ARG A 179 -8.89 7.45 15.10
C ARG A 179 -9.14 6.49 13.95
N ILE A 180 -9.24 5.22 14.26
CA ILE A 180 -9.37 4.14 13.27
C ILE A 180 -10.81 3.63 13.27
N ALA A 181 -11.45 3.54 12.11
CA ALA A 181 -12.73 2.87 11.97
C ALA A 181 -12.53 1.43 11.50
N LEU A 182 -13.15 0.45 12.16
CA LEU A 182 -13.30 -0.90 11.62
C LEU A 182 -14.63 -0.98 10.88
N CYS A 183 -14.57 -1.14 9.56
CA CYS A 183 -15.74 -1.33 8.72
C CYS A 183 -16.37 -2.70 8.99
N ALA A 184 -17.68 -2.77 9.03
CA ALA A 184 -18.41 -4.02 9.18
C ALA A 184 -18.23 -4.94 7.97
N VAL A 185 -18.36 -6.23 8.22
CA VAL A 185 -18.35 -7.30 7.22
C VAL A 185 -19.73 -7.44 6.59
N ASN A 186 -20.75 -7.49 7.46
CA ASN A 186 -22.13 -7.77 7.09
C ASN A 186 -22.98 -6.49 7.03
N PRO A 187 -24.12 -6.53 6.30
CA PRO A 187 -25.06 -5.41 6.25
C PRO A 187 -25.45 -4.94 7.66
N HIS A 188 -25.52 -3.61 7.85
CA HIS A 188 -25.91 -2.97 9.10
C HIS A 188 -25.14 -3.46 10.35
N ALA A 189 -23.86 -3.90 10.13
CA ALA A 189 -23.03 -4.48 11.18
C ALA A 189 -23.69 -5.70 11.84
N SER A 190 -24.18 -6.64 11.03
CA SER A 190 -24.93 -7.86 11.38
C SER A 190 -26.32 -7.66 11.93
N ASP A 191 -26.77 -6.44 12.22
CA ASP A 191 -28.07 -6.15 12.86
C ASP A 191 -28.38 -7.09 14.05
N GLY A 192 -27.46 -7.11 15.01
CA GLY A 192 -27.57 -7.96 16.20
C GLY A 192 -27.39 -9.45 15.95
N GLY A 193 -26.78 -9.84 14.82
CA GLY A 193 -26.53 -11.23 14.45
C GLY A 193 -27.52 -11.80 13.43
N LEU A 194 -28.45 -10.97 12.93
CA LEU A 194 -29.44 -11.40 11.93
C LEU A 194 -28.77 -11.77 10.60
N PHE A 195 -27.68 -11.09 10.24
CA PHE A 195 -26.98 -11.25 8.95
C PHE A 195 -25.59 -11.86 9.08
N GLY A 196 -25.28 -12.56 10.16
CA GLY A 196 -24.00 -13.20 10.39
C GLY A 196 -23.44 -12.88 11.77
N ASP A 197 -22.37 -13.55 12.15
CA ASP A 197 -21.75 -13.45 13.48
C ASP A 197 -20.32 -12.86 13.46
N GLU A 198 -19.81 -12.50 12.28
CA GLU A 198 -18.43 -12.04 12.08
C GLU A 198 -18.11 -10.80 12.94
N GLU A 199 -19.06 -9.89 13.09
CA GLU A 199 -18.91 -8.70 13.94
C GLU A 199 -18.69 -9.08 15.40
N ALA A 200 -19.48 -10.03 15.91
CA ALA A 200 -19.35 -10.51 17.29
C ALA A 200 -18.11 -11.39 17.51
N ARG A 201 -17.79 -12.26 16.53
CA ARG A 201 -16.71 -13.24 16.63
C ARG A 201 -15.34 -12.66 16.28
N ILE A 202 -15.26 -11.67 15.39
CA ILE A 202 -14.01 -11.13 14.85
C ILE A 202 -13.81 -9.67 15.25
N VAL A 203 -14.77 -8.79 14.92
CA VAL A 203 -14.57 -7.36 15.07
C VAL A 203 -14.60 -6.92 16.53
N ALA A 204 -15.56 -7.41 17.32
CA ALA A 204 -15.67 -7.03 18.73
C ALA A 204 -14.44 -7.48 19.57
N PRO A 205 -13.88 -8.70 19.42
CA PRO A 205 -12.61 -9.06 20.05
C PRO A 205 -11.43 -8.20 19.60
N ALA A 206 -11.36 -7.85 18.30
CA ALA A 206 -10.31 -6.99 17.80
C ALA A 206 -10.36 -5.59 18.45
N LEU A 207 -11.54 -4.99 18.57
CA LEU A 207 -11.73 -3.68 19.22
C LEU A 207 -11.29 -3.69 20.68
N ARG A 208 -11.63 -4.73 21.45
CA ARG A 208 -11.17 -4.85 22.85
C ARG A 208 -9.66 -4.87 22.95
N ARG A 209 -8.99 -5.67 22.11
CA ARG A 209 -7.52 -5.78 22.08
C ARG A 209 -6.85 -4.48 21.61
N LEU A 210 -7.44 -3.77 20.66
CA LEU A 210 -6.96 -2.47 20.20
C LEU A 210 -7.03 -1.44 21.33
N ALA A 211 -8.13 -1.40 22.08
CA ALA A 211 -8.28 -0.53 23.25
C ALA A 211 -7.25 -0.85 24.33
N GLU A 212 -7.03 -2.13 24.65
CA GLU A 212 -5.99 -2.59 25.58
C GLU A 212 -4.58 -2.18 25.10
N GLY A 213 -4.33 -2.19 23.79
CA GLY A 213 -3.10 -1.75 23.13
C GLY A 213 -2.97 -0.22 22.97
N GLY A 214 -3.95 0.56 23.42
CA GLY A 214 -3.92 2.03 23.32
C GLY A 214 -4.16 2.59 21.92
N VAL A 215 -4.78 1.79 21.03
CA VAL A 215 -5.21 2.24 19.71
C VAL A 215 -6.67 2.71 19.80
N ASP A 216 -6.91 3.96 19.41
CA ASP A 216 -8.26 4.53 19.33
C ASP A 216 -8.97 3.98 18.09
N ALA A 217 -9.81 2.98 18.30
CA ALA A 217 -10.55 2.30 17.25
C ALA A 217 -12.03 2.18 17.59
N ALA A 218 -12.89 2.44 16.62
CA ALA A 218 -14.35 2.33 16.74
C ALA A 218 -14.91 1.40 15.65
N GLY A 219 -16.00 0.70 15.98
CA GLY A 219 -16.68 -0.22 15.07
C GLY A 219 -17.51 -1.27 15.80
N PRO A 220 -18.05 -2.27 15.08
CA PRO A 220 -18.14 -2.30 13.62
C PRO A 220 -19.04 -1.17 13.09
N ILE A 221 -18.63 -0.49 12.03
CA ILE A 221 -19.41 0.59 11.43
C ILE A 221 -19.88 0.12 10.04
N PRO A 222 -21.18 0.21 9.72
CA PRO A 222 -21.69 -0.21 8.42
C PRO A 222 -20.95 0.43 7.23
N ALA A 223 -20.71 -0.36 6.19
CA ALA A 223 -19.95 0.05 5.01
C ALA A 223 -20.56 1.23 4.25
N ASP A 224 -21.89 1.34 4.27
CA ASP A 224 -22.65 2.41 3.62
C ASP A 224 -22.48 3.79 4.29
N THR A 225 -21.95 3.85 5.51
CA THR A 225 -21.80 5.09 6.28
C THR A 225 -20.36 5.42 6.67
N VAL A 226 -19.50 4.41 6.89
CA VAL A 226 -18.17 4.59 7.47
C VAL A 226 -17.27 5.53 6.64
N PHE A 227 -17.28 5.40 5.31
CA PHE A 227 -16.42 6.19 4.43
C PHE A 227 -16.81 7.67 4.41
N THR A 228 -18.13 7.97 4.37
CA THR A 228 -18.62 9.35 4.47
C THR A 228 -18.28 9.97 5.83
N ARG A 229 -18.36 9.22 6.92
CA ARG A 229 -17.96 9.67 8.26
C ARG A 229 -16.46 9.96 8.33
N ALA A 230 -15.62 9.10 7.70
CA ALA A 230 -14.18 9.33 7.61
C ALA A 230 -13.86 10.61 6.83
N VAL A 231 -14.44 10.81 5.63
CA VAL A 231 -14.23 12.04 4.83
C VAL A 231 -14.65 13.29 5.61
N ARG A 232 -15.68 13.20 6.46
CA ARG A 232 -16.11 14.31 7.33
C ARG A 232 -15.20 14.53 8.54
N GLY A 233 -14.13 13.76 8.67
CA GLY A 233 -13.11 13.93 9.71
C GLY A 233 -13.45 13.24 11.03
N GLU A 234 -14.38 12.31 11.07
CA GLU A 234 -14.64 11.53 12.27
C GLU A 234 -13.54 10.49 12.52
N PHE A 235 -12.98 9.93 11.45
CA PHE A 235 -11.89 8.95 11.47
C PHE A 235 -10.75 9.38 10.57
N ASP A 236 -9.54 8.98 10.94
CA ASP A 236 -8.32 9.29 10.21
C ASP A 236 -7.96 8.20 9.19
N ALA A 237 -8.45 6.96 9.42
CA ALA A 237 -8.42 5.85 8.46
C ALA A 237 -9.55 4.86 8.72
N VAL A 238 -9.91 4.09 7.68
CA VAL A 238 -10.87 3.00 7.70
C VAL A 238 -10.17 1.69 7.38
N ILE A 239 -10.32 0.68 8.23
CA ILE A 239 -9.93 -0.70 7.92
C ILE A 239 -11.13 -1.38 7.26
N ALA A 240 -11.05 -1.61 5.96
CA ALA A 240 -12.05 -2.33 5.19
C ALA A 240 -11.79 -3.85 5.28
N PRO A 241 -12.80 -4.68 5.52
CA PRO A 241 -12.62 -6.12 5.72
C PRO A 241 -12.11 -6.82 4.46
N TYR A 242 -12.47 -6.34 3.26
CA TYR A 242 -12.05 -6.93 1.99
C TYR A 242 -11.95 -5.89 0.88
N HIS A 243 -11.32 -6.31 -0.21
CA HIS A 243 -10.92 -5.48 -1.33
C HIS A 243 -12.06 -4.59 -1.88
N ASP A 244 -13.20 -5.19 -2.27
CA ASP A 244 -14.18 -4.44 -3.06
C ASP A 244 -14.94 -3.41 -2.25
N VAL A 245 -15.21 -3.66 -0.97
CA VAL A 245 -15.84 -2.64 -0.10
C VAL A 245 -14.95 -1.41 0.08
N GLY A 246 -13.64 -1.63 0.24
CA GLY A 246 -12.69 -0.53 0.36
C GLY A 246 -12.44 0.19 -0.97
N MET A 247 -12.24 -0.57 -2.04
CA MET A 247 -11.90 -0.02 -3.35
C MET A 247 -13.09 0.67 -4.03
N ALA A 248 -14.31 0.16 -3.89
CA ALA A 248 -15.50 0.83 -4.44
C ALA A 248 -15.68 2.21 -3.82
N ALA A 249 -15.56 2.30 -2.48
CA ALA A 249 -15.69 3.58 -1.80
C ALA A 249 -14.54 4.56 -2.11
N PHE A 250 -13.33 4.05 -2.35
CA PHE A 250 -12.17 4.89 -2.60
C PHE A 250 -12.11 5.44 -4.03
N LYS A 251 -12.59 4.66 -5.02
CA LYS A 251 -12.51 5.02 -6.44
C LYS A 251 -13.72 5.82 -6.97
N THR A 252 -14.79 5.99 -6.19
CA THR A 252 -15.96 6.79 -6.52
C THR A 252 -15.80 8.22 -6.09
#